data_caf4f6a366c69afec71a0097004f8148
#
_entry.id   caf4f6a366c69afec71a0097004f8148
#
_cell.length_a   1.000
_cell.length_b   1.000
_cell.length_c   1.000
_cell.angle_alpha   90.00
_cell.angle_beta   90.00
_cell.angle_gamma   90.00
#
_symmetry.space_group_name_H-M   'P 1'
#
loop_
_entity.id
_entity.type
_entity.pdbx_description
1 polymer ?
#
loop_
_entity_poly.entity_id
_entity_poly.type
_entity_poly.pdbx_seq_one_letter_code
_entity_poly.pdbx_strand_id
1 'polypeptide(L)'
;VTGGVAMGGCMDLGAVAPEMVLAGTALALVPAAGWARGRWRRLPAALALLALLAAMGLTVPMLTATPREAFCGTYAVDPFRAFYQLVIEAGAVVSLLSLASHFRASEQEPHHPVALLMATVGGMGLAAATDLGLIVLFLQMVSFPSYLLVLLVRSDGPAQEATLKYFLYVPPRWR
;
A
#
# COMPACT_ATOMS: atom_id res chain seq x y z
N VAL A 1 37.02 5.62 -14.56
CA VAL A 1 37.09 4.16 -14.43
C VAL A 1 35.71 3.65 -14.90
N THR A 2 35.69 3.15 -16.12
CA THR A 2 34.49 2.66 -16.82
C THR A 2 34.20 1.24 -16.32
N GLY A 3 33.42 1.11 -15.25
CA GLY A 3 32.78 -0.14 -14.90
C GLY A 3 31.50 -0.30 -15.74
N GLY A 4 31.52 -1.22 -16.72
CA GLY A 4 30.35 -1.57 -17.52
C GLY A 4 29.24 -2.05 -16.58
N VAL A 5 28.19 -1.26 -16.46
CA VAL A 5 26.95 -1.64 -15.77
C VAL A 5 26.30 -2.71 -16.64
N ALA A 6 26.44 -3.97 -16.23
CA ALA A 6 25.71 -5.07 -16.86
C ALA A 6 24.22 -4.75 -16.73
N MET A 7 23.54 -4.56 -17.85
CA MET A 7 22.09 -4.27 -17.89
C MET A 7 21.21 -5.31 -17.16
N GLY A 8 21.76 -6.49 -16.84
CA GLY A 8 21.09 -7.51 -16.01
C GLY A 8 21.01 -7.20 -14.52
N GLY A 9 21.79 -6.22 -14.00
CA GLY A 9 21.82 -5.87 -12.58
C GLY A 9 20.86 -4.72 -12.18
N CYS A 10 20.27 -4.02 -13.14
CA CYS A 10 19.38 -2.90 -12.85
C CYS A 10 17.94 -3.34 -12.48
N MET A 11 17.46 -4.49 -12.94
CA MET A 11 16.09 -4.95 -12.68
C MET A 11 16.07 -6.10 -11.67
N ASP A 12 16.18 -5.78 -10.40
CA ASP A 12 16.03 -6.77 -9.32
C ASP A 12 14.56 -6.82 -8.86
N LEU A 13 13.77 -7.68 -9.51
CA LEU A 13 12.37 -7.90 -9.17
C LEU A 13 12.21 -8.53 -7.77
N GLY A 14 13.23 -9.22 -7.26
CA GLY A 14 13.23 -9.74 -5.90
C GLY A 14 13.21 -8.64 -4.84
N ALA A 15 13.76 -7.48 -5.16
CA ALA A 15 13.75 -6.32 -4.27
C ALA A 15 12.34 -5.77 -4.00
N VAL A 16 11.43 -5.88 -4.96
CA VAL A 16 10.05 -5.38 -4.89
C VAL A 16 9.01 -6.51 -4.75
N ALA A 17 9.46 -7.74 -4.43
CA ALA A 17 8.56 -8.88 -4.34
C ALA A 17 7.40 -8.69 -3.33
N PRO A 18 7.60 -8.17 -2.10
CA PRO A 18 6.50 -7.92 -1.18
C PRO A 18 5.47 -6.93 -1.72
N GLU A 19 5.94 -5.83 -2.32
CA GLU A 19 5.07 -4.81 -2.94
C GLU A 19 4.29 -5.37 -4.13
N MET A 20 4.93 -6.22 -4.95
CA MET A 20 4.27 -6.88 -6.09
C MET A 20 3.15 -7.82 -5.65
N VAL A 21 3.34 -8.56 -4.55
CA VAL A 21 2.30 -9.44 -3.98
C VAL A 21 1.10 -8.60 -3.53
N LEU A 22 1.33 -7.50 -2.81
CA LEU A 22 0.26 -6.63 -2.34
C LEU A 22 -0.43 -5.89 -3.48
N ALA A 23 0.33 -5.32 -4.43
CA ALA A 23 -0.23 -4.62 -5.58
C ALA A 23 -1.03 -5.56 -6.48
N GLY A 24 -0.50 -6.75 -6.77
CA GLY A 24 -1.19 -7.77 -7.57
C GLY A 24 -2.48 -8.23 -6.91
N THR A 25 -2.45 -8.44 -5.58
CA THR A 25 -3.64 -8.81 -4.82
C THR A 25 -4.65 -7.66 -4.81
N ALA A 26 -4.22 -6.41 -4.61
CA ALA A 26 -5.10 -5.25 -4.65
C ALA A 26 -5.82 -5.13 -6.01
N LEU A 27 -5.08 -5.28 -7.12
CA LEU A 27 -5.64 -5.27 -8.48
C LEU A 27 -6.64 -6.41 -8.70
N ALA A 28 -6.34 -7.62 -8.24
CA ALA A 28 -7.23 -8.76 -8.34
C ALA A 28 -8.51 -8.58 -7.50
N LEU A 29 -8.41 -7.89 -6.37
CA LEU A 29 -9.54 -7.61 -5.49
C LEU A 29 -10.47 -6.52 -6.03
N VAL A 30 -10.05 -5.63 -6.93
CA VAL A 30 -10.93 -4.60 -7.52
C VAL A 30 -12.20 -5.21 -8.14
N PRO A 31 -12.11 -6.14 -9.11
CA PRO A 31 -13.30 -6.80 -9.66
C PRO A 31 -13.98 -7.72 -8.64
N ALA A 32 -13.20 -8.40 -7.78
CA ALA A 32 -13.75 -9.30 -6.79
C ALA A 32 -14.62 -8.56 -5.76
N ALA A 33 -14.26 -7.35 -5.35
CA ALA A 33 -15.05 -6.52 -4.45
C ALA A 33 -16.42 -6.14 -5.04
N GLY A 34 -16.50 -5.87 -6.34
CA GLY A 34 -17.75 -5.59 -7.03
C GLY A 34 -18.69 -6.80 -7.11
N TRP A 35 -18.15 -8.02 -7.10
CA TRP A 35 -18.91 -9.28 -7.14
C TRP A 35 -19.21 -9.86 -5.75
N ALA A 36 -18.53 -9.41 -4.72
CA ALA A 36 -18.60 -9.95 -3.36
C ALA A 36 -19.97 -9.58 -2.71
N ARG A 37 -20.98 -10.44 -2.89
CA ARG A 37 -22.33 -10.30 -2.29
C ARG A 37 -22.65 -11.43 -1.32
N GLY A 38 -23.47 -11.17 -0.32
CA GLY A 38 -23.92 -12.16 0.65
C GLY A 38 -22.76 -12.74 1.48
N ARG A 39 -22.61 -14.06 1.53
CA ARG A 39 -21.57 -14.75 2.33
C ARG A 39 -20.14 -14.51 1.84
N TRP A 40 -19.96 -14.07 0.58
CA TRP A 40 -18.67 -13.81 -0.05
C TRP A 40 -18.08 -12.42 0.29
N ARG A 41 -18.83 -11.57 0.99
CA ARG A 41 -18.39 -10.20 1.37
C ARG A 41 -17.10 -10.16 2.16
N ARG A 42 -16.80 -11.20 2.96
CA ARG A 42 -15.58 -11.28 3.76
C ARG A 42 -14.36 -11.80 3.00
N LEU A 43 -14.57 -12.32 1.79
CA LEU A 43 -13.48 -12.89 0.99
C LEU A 43 -12.38 -11.87 0.68
N PRO A 44 -12.70 -10.62 0.25
CA PRO A 44 -11.67 -9.60 -0.02
C PRO A 44 -10.80 -9.29 1.21
N ALA A 45 -11.40 -9.19 2.40
CA ALA A 45 -10.66 -8.94 3.64
C ALA A 45 -9.77 -10.13 4.02
N ALA A 46 -10.25 -11.36 3.86
CA ALA A 46 -9.46 -12.56 4.13
C ALA A 46 -8.28 -12.69 3.15
N LEU A 47 -8.49 -12.44 1.86
CA LEU A 47 -7.43 -12.45 0.86
C LEU A 47 -6.40 -11.33 1.09
N ALA A 48 -6.85 -10.14 1.47
CA ALA A 48 -5.97 -9.04 1.83
C ALA A 48 -5.11 -9.37 3.05
N LEU A 49 -5.68 -10.02 4.07
CA LEU A 49 -4.93 -10.47 5.25
C LEU A 49 -3.87 -11.51 4.88
N LEU A 50 -4.23 -12.49 4.06
CA LEU A 50 -3.28 -13.49 3.58
C LEU A 50 -2.16 -12.86 2.76
N ALA A 51 -2.46 -11.89 1.90
CA ALA A 51 -1.46 -11.16 1.13
C ALA A 51 -0.51 -10.35 2.02
N LEU A 52 -1.03 -9.68 3.07
CA LEU A 52 -0.20 -8.96 4.04
C LEU A 52 0.72 -9.91 4.79
N LEU A 53 0.22 -11.04 5.26
CA LEU A 53 1.05 -12.05 5.94
C LEU A 53 2.11 -12.66 5.01
N ALA A 54 1.77 -12.89 3.74
CA ALA A 54 2.72 -13.35 2.74
C ALA A 54 3.81 -12.29 2.46
N ALA A 55 3.42 -11.02 2.32
CA ALA A 55 4.36 -9.91 2.15
C ALA A 55 5.30 -9.78 3.34
N MET A 56 4.79 -9.82 4.59
CA MET A 56 5.60 -9.84 5.81
C MET A 56 6.62 -11.00 5.80
N GLY A 57 6.19 -12.20 5.38
CA GLY A 57 7.07 -13.36 5.25
C GLY A 57 8.20 -13.14 4.23
N LEU A 58 7.97 -12.38 3.17
CA LEU A 58 8.98 -12.00 2.19
C LEU A 58 9.87 -10.84 2.67
N THR A 59 9.36 -9.96 3.51
CA THR A 59 10.10 -8.81 4.05
C THR A 59 11.05 -9.23 5.18
N VAL A 60 10.67 -10.20 6.03
CA VAL A 60 11.49 -10.66 7.17
C VAL A 60 12.93 -11.06 6.79
N PRO A 61 13.18 -11.87 5.74
CA PRO A 61 14.55 -12.20 5.33
C PRO A 61 15.39 -10.97 4.91
N MET A 62 14.72 -9.89 4.48
CA MET A 62 15.43 -8.68 4.05
C MET A 62 16.04 -7.90 5.22
N LEU A 63 15.63 -8.17 6.49
CA LEU A 63 16.25 -7.60 7.69
C LEU A 63 17.72 -8.00 7.86
N THR A 64 18.12 -9.14 7.29
CA THR A 64 19.51 -9.64 7.36
C THR A 64 20.23 -9.55 6.03
N ALA A 65 19.59 -8.94 5.02
CA ALA A 65 20.18 -8.79 3.70
C ALA A 65 21.33 -7.78 3.71
N THR A 66 22.34 -8.03 2.88
CA THR A 66 23.40 -7.04 2.64
C THR A 66 22.82 -5.82 1.93
N PRO A 67 23.13 -4.60 2.39
CA PRO A 67 22.66 -3.38 1.73
C PRO A 67 23.07 -3.34 0.26
N ARG A 68 22.10 -3.08 -0.60
CA ARG A 68 22.28 -2.96 -2.06
C ARG A 68 21.28 -1.98 -2.64
N GLU A 69 21.56 -1.51 -3.83
CA GLU A 69 20.65 -0.67 -4.59
C GLU A 69 20.03 -1.47 -5.74
N ALA A 70 18.76 -1.29 -5.97
CA ALA A 70 18.02 -1.84 -7.09
C ALA A 70 17.57 -0.72 -8.03
N PHE A 71 17.16 -1.09 -9.22
CA PHE A 71 16.68 -0.14 -10.25
C PHE A 71 17.64 1.02 -10.50
N CYS A 72 18.93 0.70 -10.72
CA CYS A 72 19.99 1.68 -11.02
C CYS A 72 20.18 2.74 -9.92
N GLY A 73 19.99 2.40 -8.66
CA GLY A 73 20.21 3.29 -7.53
C GLY A 73 18.99 4.09 -7.07
N THR A 74 17.80 3.87 -7.69
CA THR A 74 16.60 4.60 -7.32
C THR A 74 15.81 3.95 -6.18
N TYR A 75 16.18 2.70 -5.81
CA TYR A 75 15.48 1.89 -4.82
C TYR A 75 16.46 1.22 -3.86
N ALA A 76 16.42 1.59 -2.58
CA ALA A 76 17.28 1.02 -1.55
C ALA A 76 16.76 -0.35 -1.10
N VAL A 77 17.68 -1.30 -0.92
CA VAL A 77 17.41 -2.60 -0.31
C VAL A 77 18.36 -2.76 0.86
N ASP A 78 17.88 -2.43 2.04
CA ASP A 78 18.66 -2.47 3.27
C ASP A 78 17.79 -2.92 4.47
N PRO A 79 18.40 -3.29 5.60
CA PRO A 79 17.68 -3.67 6.82
C PRO A 79 16.81 -2.56 7.38
N PHE A 80 17.18 -1.30 7.19
CA PHE A 80 16.44 -0.13 7.66
C PHE A 80 15.09 -0.04 6.91
N ARG A 81 15.11 -0.13 5.58
CA ARG A 81 13.91 -0.23 4.77
C ARG A 81 13.02 -1.39 5.22
N ALA A 82 13.60 -2.60 5.35
CA ALA A 82 12.86 -3.80 5.72
C ALA A 82 12.13 -3.64 7.07
N PHE A 83 12.79 -2.98 8.04
CA PHE A 83 12.17 -2.66 9.32
C PHE A 83 10.94 -1.74 9.15
N TYR A 84 11.06 -0.66 8.39
CA TYR A 84 9.94 0.25 8.16
C TYR A 84 8.80 -0.40 7.38
N GLN A 85 9.12 -1.24 6.40
CA GLN A 85 8.11 -1.99 5.67
C GLN A 85 7.34 -2.92 6.60
N LEU A 86 8.00 -3.65 7.49
CA LEU A 86 7.32 -4.49 8.49
C LEU A 86 6.42 -3.69 9.43
N VAL A 87 6.83 -2.49 9.84
CA VAL A 87 6.00 -1.61 10.66
C VAL A 87 4.74 -1.17 9.90
N ILE A 88 4.88 -0.81 8.63
CA ILE A 88 3.77 -0.42 7.75
C ILE A 88 2.81 -1.60 7.53
N GLU A 89 3.35 -2.79 7.22
CA GLU A 89 2.56 -4.02 7.04
C GLU A 89 1.81 -4.40 8.31
N ALA A 90 2.47 -4.34 9.48
CA ALA A 90 1.84 -4.61 10.77
C ALA A 90 0.70 -3.60 11.06
N GLY A 91 0.93 -2.32 10.79
CA GLY A 91 -0.09 -1.29 10.88
C GLY A 91 -1.29 -1.56 9.96
N ALA A 92 -1.04 -2.02 8.74
CA ALA A 92 -2.09 -2.41 7.80
C ALA A 92 -2.88 -3.63 8.29
N VAL A 93 -2.24 -4.64 8.87
CA VAL A 93 -2.91 -5.79 9.48
C VAL A 93 -3.83 -5.33 10.62
N VAL A 94 -3.33 -4.51 11.54
CA VAL A 94 -4.14 -3.98 12.66
C VAL A 94 -5.33 -3.17 12.14
N SER A 95 -5.11 -2.32 11.12
CA SER A 95 -6.16 -1.52 10.48
C SER A 95 -7.22 -2.42 9.83
N LEU A 96 -6.80 -3.47 9.11
CA LEU A 96 -7.72 -4.41 8.46
C LEU A 96 -8.57 -5.18 9.48
N LEU A 97 -7.97 -5.64 10.57
CA LEU A 97 -8.68 -6.34 11.65
C LEU A 97 -9.67 -5.42 12.38
N SER A 98 -9.27 -4.18 12.65
CA SER A 98 -10.15 -3.16 13.25
C SER A 98 -11.34 -2.86 12.35
N LEU A 99 -11.09 -2.72 11.05
CA LEU A 99 -12.13 -2.46 10.06
C LEU A 99 -13.13 -3.62 9.98
N ALA A 100 -12.64 -4.86 9.94
CA ALA A 100 -13.47 -6.07 9.89
C ALA A 100 -14.40 -6.20 11.12
N SER A 101 -14.02 -5.65 12.27
CA SER A 101 -14.84 -5.65 13.47
C SER A 101 -15.91 -4.53 13.46
N HIS A 102 -15.62 -3.39 12.85
CA HIS A 102 -16.45 -2.18 12.91
C HIS A 102 -17.53 -2.11 11.82
N PHE A 103 -17.22 -2.58 10.59
CA PHE A 103 -18.07 -2.43 9.40
C PHE A 103 -18.84 -3.70 9.00
N ARG A 104 -19.26 -4.53 9.96
CA ARG A 104 -19.98 -5.79 9.69
C ARG A 104 -21.27 -5.68 8.87
N ALA A 105 -21.76 -4.47 8.58
CA ALA A 105 -23.05 -4.24 7.91
C ALA A 105 -23.03 -3.26 6.73
N SER A 106 -21.88 -2.65 6.36
CA SER A 106 -21.80 -1.67 5.28
C SER A 106 -21.67 -2.34 3.90
N GLU A 107 -22.40 -1.86 2.90
CA GLU A 107 -22.25 -2.34 1.50
C GLU A 107 -20.86 -2.04 0.90
N GLN A 108 -20.14 -1.10 1.47
CA GLN A 108 -18.81 -0.68 1.03
C GLN A 108 -17.66 -1.51 1.64
N GLU A 109 -17.99 -2.43 2.58
CA GLU A 109 -17.00 -3.31 3.26
C GLU A 109 -16.00 -4.00 2.30
N PRO A 110 -16.39 -4.50 1.10
CA PRO A 110 -15.47 -5.19 0.20
C PRO A 110 -14.40 -4.29 -0.44
N HIS A 111 -14.62 -2.97 -0.52
CA HIS A 111 -13.70 -2.03 -1.18
C HIS A 111 -12.60 -1.49 -0.25
N HIS A 112 -12.81 -1.51 1.07
CA HIS A 112 -11.84 -1.05 2.05
C HIS A 112 -10.49 -1.77 1.98
N PRO A 113 -10.43 -3.13 1.88
CA PRO A 113 -9.18 -3.85 1.79
C PRO A 113 -8.34 -3.44 0.58
N VAL A 114 -8.98 -3.13 -0.56
CA VAL A 114 -8.29 -2.70 -1.78
C VAL A 114 -7.56 -1.37 -1.55
N ALA A 115 -8.27 -0.37 -1.02
CA ALA A 115 -7.70 0.93 -0.72
C ALA A 115 -6.56 0.84 0.33
N LEU A 116 -6.76 0.00 1.36
CA LEU A 116 -5.74 -0.23 2.39
C LEU A 116 -4.47 -0.86 1.81
N LEU A 117 -4.60 -1.91 0.98
CA LEU A 117 -3.45 -2.54 0.32
C LEU A 117 -2.69 -1.57 -0.57
N MET A 118 -3.40 -0.74 -1.36
CA MET A 118 -2.77 0.27 -2.22
C MET A 118 -2.00 1.32 -1.40
N ALA A 119 -2.57 1.79 -0.28
CA ALA A 119 -1.89 2.69 0.64
C ALA A 119 -0.64 2.04 1.25
N THR A 120 -0.72 0.75 1.62
CA THR A 120 0.39 -0.03 2.16
C THR A 120 1.53 -0.13 1.14
N VAL A 121 1.24 -0.48 -0.12
CA VAL A 121 2.23 -0.52 -1.21
C VAL A 121 2.90 0.84 -1.38
N GLY A 122 2.12 1.92 -1.38
CA GLY A 122 2.66 3.28 -1.44
C GLY A 122 3.61 3.61 -0.29
N GLY A 123 3.23 3.25 0.94
CA GLY A 123 4.06 3.44 2.15
C GLY A 123 5.36 2.62 2.11
N MET A 124 5.28 1.35 1.69
CA MET A 124 6.45 0.47 1.54
C MET A 124 7.43 1.00 0.49
N GLY A 125 6.91 1.43 -0.66
CA GLY A 125 7.72 2.03 -1.71
C GLY A 125 8.33 3.36 -1.29
N LEU A 126 7.62 4.18 -0.51
CA LEU A 126 8.17 5.43 0.04
C LEU A 126 9.36 5.17 0.98
N ALA A 127 9.31 4.11 1.80
CA ALA A 127 10.40 3.71 2.69
C ALA A 127 11.66 3.25 1.93
N ALA A 128 11.53 2.86 0.65
CA ALA A 128 12.60 2.34 -0.19
C ALA A 128 13.11 3.36 -1.23
N ALA A 129 12.35 4.40 -1.51
CA ALA A 129 12.66 5.37 -2.55
C ALA A 129 13.87 6.23 -2.18
N THR A 130 14.86 6.28 -3.08
CA THR A 130 16.06 7.12 -2.96
C THR A 130 16.06 8.31 -3.93
N ASP A 131 15.21 8.24 -4.94
CA ASP A 131 15.04 9.28 -5.94
C ASP A 131 13.80 10.16 -5.66
N LEU A 132 13.92 11.46 -5.86
CA LEU A 132 12.85 12.43 -5.60
C LEU A 132 11.59 12.14 -6.44
N GLY A 133 11.75 11.68 -7.66
CA GLY A 133 10.62 11.31 -8.53
C GLY A 133 9.83 10.14 -7.97
N LEU A 134 10.52 9.10 -7.47
CA LEU A 134 9.89 7.96 -6.81
C LEU A 134 9.22 8.35 -5.49
N ILE A 135 9.85 9.23 -4.70
CA ILE A 135 9.25 9.75 -3.46
C ILE A 135 7.92 10.41 -3.76
N VAL A 136 7.87 11.30 -4.75
CA VAL A 136 6.62 11.99 -5.15
C VAL A 136 5.58 10.98 -5.65
N LEU A 137 5.97 9.99 -6.45
CA LEU A 137 5.07 8.97 -6.97
C LEU A 137 4.46 8.12 -5.84
N PHE A 138 5.28 7.61 -4.93
CA PHE A 138 4.79 6.81 -3.81
C PHE A 138 3.99 7.64 -2.80
N LEU A 139 4.32 8.92 -2.61
CA LEU A 139 3.53 9.83 -1.81
C LEU A 139 2.10 9.98 -2.37
N GLN A 140 1.97 10.06 -3.70
CA GLN A 140 0.65 10.05 -4.34
C GLN A 140 -0.07 8.72 -4.20
N MET A 141 0.68 7.59 -4.26
CA MET A 141 0.12 6.27 -4.03
C MET A 141 -0.38 6.05 -2.59
N VAL A 142 0.15 6.76 -1.60
CA VAL A 142 -0.39 6.77 -0.23
C VAL A 142 -1.60 7.70 -0.13
N SER A 143 -1.50 8.89 -0.71
CA SER A 143 -2.51 9.95 -0.56
C SER A 143 -3.83 9.58 -1.21
N PHE A 144 -3.80 9.06 -2.44
CA PHE A 144 -5.02 8.77 -3.20
C PHE A 144 -5.92 7.70 -2.52
N PRO A 145 -5.40 6.52 -2.10
CA PRO A 145 -6.21 5.56 -1.36
C PRO A 145 -6.68 6.08 0.00
N SER A 146 -5.92 6.97 0.64
CA SER A 146 -6.33 7.58 1.92
C SER A 146 -7.59 8.43 1.76
N TYR A 147 -7.71 9.20 0.67
CA TYR A 147 -8.95 9.93 0.34
C TYR A 147 -10.12 8.98 0.08
N LEU A 148 -9.85 7.88 -0.63
CA LEU A 148 -10.85 6.86 -0.90
C LEU A 148 -11.34 6.19 0.39
N LEU A 149 -10.43 5.89 1.33
CA LEU A 149 -10.79 5.33 2.63
C LEU A 149 -11.72 6.26 3.43
N VAL A 150 -11.46 7.57 3.44
CA VAL A 150 -12.35 8.55 4.10
C VAL A 150 -13.72 8.56 3.46
N LEU A 151 -13.81 8.49 2.13
CA LEU A 151 -15.08 8.42 1.40
C LEU A 151 -15.85 7.13 1.67
N LEU A 152 -15.14 6.00 1.83
CA LEU A 152 -15.74 4.70 2.08
C LEU A 152 -16.24 4.53 3.52
N VAL A 153 -15.68 5.27 4.49
CA VAL A 153 -16.11 5.21 5.90
C VAL A 153 -17.49 5.82 6.10
N ARG A 154 -17.83 6.86 5.33
CA ARG A 154 -19.14 7.54 5.37
C ARG A 154 -19.54 7.98 3.97
N SER A 155 -20.70 7.51 3.52
CA SER A 155 -21.27 7.85 2.20
C SER A 155 -22.32 8.98 2.25
N ASP A 156 -22.44 9.65 3.38
CA ASP A 156 -23.36 10.78 3.58
C ASP A 156 -22.80 12.07 2.93
N GLY A 157 -23.70 12.98 2.54
CA GLY A 157 -23.35 14.25 1.91
C GLY A 157 -22.25 15.05 2.61
N PRO A 158 -22.26 15.18 3.96
CA PRO A 158 -21.18 15.84 4.71
C PRO A 158 -19.80 15.18 4.55
N ALA A 159 -19.73 13.86 4.39
CA ALA A 159 -18.46 13.16 4.19
C ALA A 159 -17.90 13.37 2.77
N GLN A 160 -18.77 13.42 1.77
CA GLN A 160 -18.38 13.75 0.39
C GLN A 160 -17.84 15.18 0.30
N GLU A 161 -18.50 16.12 0.99
CA GLU A 161 -18.03 17.51 1.07
C GLU A 161 -16.70 17.62 1.81
N ALA A 162 -16.53 16.89 2.92
CA ALA A 162 -15.26 16.84 3.66
C ALA A 162 -14.13 16.26 2.80
N THR A 163 -14.39 15.18 2.05
CA THR A 163 -13.40 14.56 1.14
C THR A 163 -13.03 15.50 0.01
N LEU A 164 -14.00 16.18 -0.59
CA LEU A 164 -13.75 17.21 -1.61
C LEU A 164 -12.95 18.39 -1.04
N LYS A 165 -13.29 18.85 0.15
CA LYS A 165 -12.56 19.90 0.85
C LYS A 165 -11.13 19.45 1.15
N TYR A 166 -10.93 18.21 1.62
CA TYR A 166 -9.61 17.66 1.90
C TYR A 166 -8.74 17.56 0.62
N PHE A 167 -9.34 17.17 -0.49
CA PHE A 167 -8.67 17.12 -1.80
C PHE A 167 -8.35 18.49 -2.37
N LEU A 168 -9.26 19.48 -2.21
CA LEU A 168 -9.13 20.83 -2.78
C LEU A 168 -8.40 21.79 -1.84
N TYR A 169 -8.46 21.59 -0.51
CA TYR A 169 -7.90 22.50 0.49
C TYR A 169 -6.55 22.02 1.03
N VAL A 170 -5.61 21.80 0.15
CA VAL A 170 -4.19 21.70 0.52
C VAL A 170 -3.44 23.07 0.48
N PRO A 171 -4.03 24.25 0.24
CA PRO A 171 -3.35 25.46 0.66
C PRO A 171 -3.91 25.98 2.00
N PRO A 172 -3.02 26.32 2.97
CA PRO A 172 -3.44 26.90 4.23
C PRO A 172 -4.10 28.26 3.99
N ARG A 173 -5.35 28.39 4.37
CA ARG A 173 -5.99 29.69 4.44
C ARG A 173 -5.56 30.33 5.74
N TRP A 174 -4.48 31.07 5.71
CA TRP A 174 -4.11 32.02 6.75
C TRP A 174 -5.17 33.12 6.82
N ARG A 175 -6.03 33.10 7.80
CA ARG A 175 -6.72 34.26 8.39
C ARG A 175 -6.61 34.20 9.89
#